data_4d41f56f05385488265c60719b3a8ba4
#
_entry.id   4d41f56f05385488265c60719b3a8ba4
#
_cell.length_a   1.000
_cell.length_b   1.000
_cell.length_c   1.000
_cell.angle_alpha   90.00
_cell.angle_beta   90.00
_cell.angle_gamma   90.00
#
_symmetry.space_group_name_H-M   'P 1'
#
loop_
_entity.id
_entity.type
_entity.pdbx_description
1 polymer ?
#
loop_
_entity_poly.entity_id
_entity_poly.type
_entity_poly.pdbx_seq_one_letter_code
_entity_poly.pdbx_strand_id
1 'polypeptide(L)'
;MKKFVVCILSAVLVLSLAACSGNSGEAPAPTTRDGDISYAQNGTVIPGSYPKTWGPSENGENAQIPNPWQECGSLEEAGKLAGFSFMAPDTVDGFSETYIAAIENEIAEVIFSNGEADDSALYFRKGMETEDISGDYNSYETVEKQTIGDRTVTCKGNDGLVYTAIWNDGTYSYAVMSNAGMNAEQLTNWVQSLS
;
A
#
# COMPACT_ATOMS: atom_id res chain seq x y z
N MET A 1 21.48 59.02 18.03
CA MET A 1 20.48 59.80 18.79
C MET A 1 19.20 59.83 18.04
N LYS A 2 18.20 59.12 18.49
CA LYS A 2 16.75 59.44 18.55
C LYS A 2 16.02 58.18 19.01
N LYS A 3 15.57 58.27 20.25
CA LYS A 3 14.67 57.32 20.94
C LYS A 3 13.23 57.63 20.55
N PHE A 4 12.40 56.62 20.40
CA PHE A 4 10.95 56.65 20.58
C PHE A 4 10.56 55.24 21.05
N VAL A 5 10.26 54.96 22.25
CA VAL A 5 9.17 55.22 23.23
C VAL A 5 7.80 54.79 22.69
N VAL A 6 7.41 53.58 23.13
CA VAL A 6 6.19 53.12 23.80
C VAL A 6 4.83 53.49 23.18
N CYS A 7 3.99 52.46 22.96
CA CYS A 7 2.63 52.47 23.49
C CYS A 7 2.10 51.03 23.62
N ILE A 8 1.91 50.67 24.88
CA ILE A 8 1.15 49.51 25.35
C ILE A 8 -0.33 49.83 25.14
N LEU A 9 -1.09 49.01 24.52
CA LEU A 9 -2.54 48.96 24.67
C LEU A 9 -3.00 47.56 24.99
N SER A 10 -3.25 47.35 26.27
CA SER A 10 -3.97 46.23 26.84
C SER A 10 -5.45 46.33 26.41
N ALA A 11 -5.98 45.36 25.74
CA ALA A 11 -7.42 45.14 25.65
C ALA A 11 -7.73 43.78 26.24
N VAL A 12 -8.17 43.83 27.47
CA VAL A 12 -8.85 42.72 28.17
C VAL A 12 -10.23 42.61 27.54
N LEU A 13 -10.55 41.48 27.00
CA LEU A 13 -11.94 41.12 26.67
C LEU A 13 -12.33 39.84 27.41
N VAL A 14 -13.28 40.06 28.30
CA VAL A 14 -13.84 39.13 29.26
C VAL A 14 -14.88 38.24 28.61
N LEU A 15 -14.77 36.95 28.90
CA LEU A 15 -15.77 35.88 29.01
C LEU A 15 -17.10 35.96 28.27
N SER A 16 -17.37 34.91 27.53
CA SER A 16 -18.67 34.20 27.64
C SER A 16 -18.47 32.70 27.60
N LEU A 17 -18.61 32.08 28.77
CA LEU A 17 -18.81 30.64 28.94
C LEU A 17 -20.19 30.29 28.39
N ALA A 18 -20.27 29.72 27.21
CA ALA A 18 -21.43 28.94 26.81
C ALA A 18 -21.10 27.47 27.07
N ALA A 19 -21.55 26.96 28.17
CA ALA A 19 -21.60 25.54 28.43
C ALA A 19 -22.68 24.91 27.54
N CYS A 20 -22.26 24.40 26.39
CA CYS A 20 -23.05 23.39 25.69
C CYS A 20 -22.58 22.03 26.19
N SER A 21 -23.41 21.45 27.07
CA SER A 21 -23.44 20.03 27.33
C SER A 21 -23.76 19.31 26.01
N GLY A 22 -22.74 19.00 25.23
CA GLY A 22 -22.79 18.11 24.08
C GLY A 22 -22.35 16.74 24.54
N ASN A 23 -23.31 15.83 24.56
CA ASN A 23 -23.17 14.40 24.71
C ASN A 23 -21.92 13.92 23.95
N SER A 24 -20.90 13.49 24.68
CA SER A 24 -19.77 12.76 24.14
C SER A 24 -20.29 11.40 23.65
N GLY A 25 -20.79 11.39 22.42
CA GLY A 25 -20.98 10.16 21.69
C GLY A 25 -19.60 9.57 21.48
N GLU A 26 -19.27 8.62 22.33
CA GLU A 26 -18.20 7.66 22.12
C GLU A 26 -18.36 7.11 20.70
N ALA A 27 -17.37 7.35 19.85
CA ALA A 27 -17.34 6.75 18.52
C ALA A 27 -17.47 5.24 18.73
N PRO A 28 -18.41 4.55 18.06
CA PRO A 28 -18.54 3.11 18.21
C PRO A 28 -17.17 2.50 17.88
N ALA A 29 -16.66 1.69 18.80
CA ALA A 29 -15.48 0.87 18.56
C ALA A 29 -15.69 0.13 17.23
N PRO A 30 -14.66 0.01 16.38
CA PRO A 30 -14.78 -0.72 15.14
C PRO A 30 -15.25 -2.14 15.49
N THR A 31 -16.44 -2.49 15.05
CA THR A 31 -16.94 -3.85 15.14
C THR A 31 -16.15 -4.65 14.14
N THR A 32 -15.17 -5.41 14.60
CA THR A 32 -14.54 -6.47 13.82
C THR A 32 -15.63 -7.44 13.40
N ARG A 33 -16.03 -7.39 12.15
CA ARG A 33 -16.72 -8.50 11.50
C ARG A 33 -15.65 -9.49 11.09
N ASP A 34 -15.79 -10.74 11.52
CA ASP A 34 -14.96 -11.85 11.01
C ASP A 34 -14.94 -11.80 9.47
N GLY A 35 -13.76 -11.62 8.89
CA GLY A 35 -13.54 -11.54 7.45
C GLY A 35 -13.26 -10.14 6.88
N ASP A 36 -13.03 -9.13 7.72
CA ASP A 36 -12.86 -7.75 7.25
C ASP A 36 -11.45 -7.50 6.67
N ILE A 37 -11.44 -6.83 5.52
CA ILE A 37 -10.27 -6.19 4.92
C ILE A 37 -9.66 -5.25 5.97
N SER A 38 -8.36 -5.39 6.23
CA SER A 38 -7.67 -4.48 7.13
C SER A 38 -7.54 -3.09 6.52
N TYR A 39 -7.91 -2.08 7.28
CA TYR A 39 -7.75 -0.68 6.91
C TYR A 39 -6.70 -0.04 7.83
N ALA A 40 -5.79 0.75 7.26
CA ALA A 40 -4.94 1.63 8.04
C ALA A 40 -5.80 2.65 8.81
N GLN A 41 -5.29 3.26 9.89
CA GLN A 41 -6.03 4.22 10.74
C GLN A 41 -6.59 5.43 9.98
N ASN A 42 -6.09 5.71 8.77
CA ASN A 42 -6.54 6.77 7.88
C ASN A 42 -7.65 6.33 6.90
N GLY A 43 -8.17 5.10 7.01
CA GLY A 43 -9.18 4.55 6.12
C GLY A 43 -8.66 3.99 4.79
N THR A 44 -7.35 3.95 4.60
CA THR A 44 -6.72 3.36 3.42
C THR A 44 -6.76 1.84 3.50
N VAL A 45 -7.15 1.16 2.42
CA VAL A 45 -7.05 -0.30 2.32
C VAL A 45 -5.57 -0.67 2.29
N ILE A 46 -5.15 -1.55 3.21
CA ILE A 46 -3.77 -2.06 3.20
C ILE A 46 -3.65 -3.04 2.02
N PRO A 47 -2.87 -2.74 0.97
CA PRO A 47 -2.67 -3.68 -0.13
C PRO A 47 -2.10 -4.99 0.41
N GLY A 48 -2.69 -6.12 0.00
CA GLY A 48 -2.23 -7.45 0.45
C GLY A 48 -2.76 -7.93 1.81
N SER A 49 -3.63 -7.18 2.51
CA SER A 49 -4.36 -7.73 3.65
C SER A 49 -5.46 -8.65 3.14
N TYR A 50 -5.13 -9.93 2.98
CA TYR A 50 -6.11 -10.96 2.64
C TYR A 50 -6.60 -11.64 3.92
N PRO A 51 -7.93 -11.86 4.08
CA PRO A 51 -8.42 -12.63 5.21
C PRO A 51 -7.85 -14.05 5.18
N LYS A 52 -7.16 -14.44 6.26
CA LYS A 52 -6.53 -15.77 6.40
C LYS A 52 -7.53 -16.94 6.43
N THR A 53 -8.84 -16.66 6.54
CA THR A 53 -9.86 -17.70 6.63
C THR A 53 -11.11 -17.27 5.89
N TRP A 54 -11.26 -17.76 4.68
CA TRP A 54 -12.54 -17.80 3.98
C TRP A 54 -13.11 -19.21 4.15
N GLY A 55 -13.81 -19.42 5.26
CA GLY A 55 -14.63 -20.62 5.44
C GLY A 55 -16.04 -20.39 4.90
N PRO A 56 -16.74 -21.44 4.43
CA PRO A 56 -18.13 -21.30 4.05
C PRO A 56 -18.95 -20.85 5.26
N SER A 57 -19.70 -19.77 5.13
CA SER A 57 -20.69 -19.35 6.15
C SER A 57 -21.72 -20.46 6.28
N GLU A 58 -21.96 -20.94 7.50
CA GLU A 58 -22.95 -21.99 7.78
C GLU A 58 -24.41 -21.56 7.52
N ASN A 59 -24.67 -20.31 7.12
CA ASN A 59 -25.98 -19.80 6.77
C ASN A 59 -26.00 -19.32 5.31
N GLY A 60 -26.33 -20.23 4.43
CA GLY A 60 -26.25 -20.17 2.96
C GLY A 60 -27.11 -19.14 2.27
N GLU A 61 -26.80 -17.83 2.32
CA GLU A 61 -27.43 -16.82 1.46
C GLU A 61 -26.50 -15.71 0.94
N ASN A 62 -25.18 -15.77 1.16
CA ASN A 62 -24.25 -14.87 0.49
C ASN A 62 -23.27 -15.71 -0.33
N ALA A 63 -23.37 -15.66 -1.65
CA ALA A 63 -22.34 -16.16 -2.53
C ALA A 63 -21.08 -15.31 -2.33
N GLN A 64 -20.21 -15.74 -1.45
CA GLN A 64 -18.87 -15.15 -1.31
C GLN A 64 -18.08 -15.52 -2.56
N ILE A 65 -17.53 -14.51 -3.23
CA ILE A 65 -16.58 -14.73 -4.32
C ILE A 65 -15.32 -15.31 -3.65
N PRO A 66 -14.89 -16.53 -4.01
CA PRO A 66 -13.67 -17.11 -3.44
C PRO A 66 -12.49 -16.17 -3.67
N ASN A 67 -11.58 -16.08 -2.68
CA ASN A 67 -10.33 -15.39 -2.87
C ASN A 67 -9.54 -16.09 -3.99
N PRO A 68 -9.21 -15.40 -5.11
CA PRO A 68 -8.52 -16.05 -6.23
C PRO A 68 -7.02 -16.27 -5.95
N TRP A 69 -6.44 -15.60 -4.95
CA TRP A 69 -5.04 -15.72 -4.60
C TRP A 69 -4.74 -17.07 -3.97
N GLN A 70 -3.68 -17.72 -4.45
CA GLN A 70 -3.17 -18.98 -3.95
C GLN A 70 -1.76 -18.74 -3.42
N GLU A 71 -1.52 -19.13 -2.16
CA GLU A 71 -0.20 -19.07 -1.54
C GLU A 71 0.74 -20.08 -2.19
N CYS A 72 1.98 -19.66 -2.46
CA CYS A 72 3.03 -20.43 -3.12
C CYS A 72 4.26 -20.53 -2.22
N GLY A 73 4.94 -21.66 -2.30
CA GLY A 73 6.16 -21.91 -1.52
C GLY A 73 7.42 -21.28 -2.12
N SER A 74 7.36 -20.75 -3.35
CA SER A 74 8.50 -20.12 -4.04
C SER A 74 8.04 -19.20 -5.18
N LEU A 75 8.94 -18.31 -5.62
CA LEU A 75 8.73 -17.46 -6.80
C LEU A 75 8.54 -18.30 -8.08
N GLU A 76 9.24 -19.43 -8.19
CA GLU A 76 9.09 -20.36 -9.32
C GLU A 76 7.68 -20.97 -9.37
N GLU A 77 7.15 -21.38 -8.22
CA GLU A 77 5.79 -21.92 -8.11
C GLU A 77 4.75 -20.85 -8.45
N ALA A 78 4.91 -19.63 -7.93
CA ALA A 78 4.03 -18.50 -8.24
C ALA A 78 4.03 -18.16 -9.74
N GLY A 79 5.20 -18.07 -10.35
CA GLY A 79 5.34 -17.83 -11.78
C GLY A 79 4.72 -18.95 -12.63
N LYS A 80 4.88 -20.21 -12.21
CA LYS A 80 4.29 -21.37 -12.90
C LYS A 80 2.76 -21.35 -12.82
N LEU A 81 2.21 -20.99 -11.66
CA LEU A 81 0.75 -20.82 -11.48
C LEU A 81 0.21 -19.65 -12.30
N ALA A 82 0.91 -18.52 -12.31
CA ALA A 82 0.56 -17.33 -13.08
C ALA A 82 0.79 -17.48 -14.60
N GLY A 83 1.48 -18.53 -15.06
CA GLY A 83 1.69 -18.82 -16.47
C GLY A 83 2.88 -18.09 -17.11
N PHE A 84 3.82 -17.55 -16.31
CA PHE A 84 5.03 -16.86 -16.79
C PHE A 84 6.21 -17.04 -15.82
N SER A 85 7.41 -16.64 -16.23
CA SER A 85 8.54 -16.57 -15.30
C SER A 85 8.39 -15.35 -14.39
N PHE A 86 8.50 -15.55 -13.08
CA PHE A 86 8.44 -14.49 -12.08
C PHE A 86 9.76 -14.45 -11.31
N MET A 87 10.48 -13.34 -11.45
CA MET A 87 11.74 -13.08 -10.74
C MET A 87 11.62 -11.78 -9.96
N ALA A 88 11.90 -11.86 -8.69
CA ALA A 88 11.93 -10.77 -7.72
C ALA A 88 13.06 -11.06 -6.72
N PRO A 89 13.43 -10.15 -5.82
CA PRO A 89 14.37 -10.47 -4.74
C PRO A 89 13.89 -11.64 -3.91
N ASP A 90 14.79 -12.55 -3.53
CA ASP A 90 14.47 -13.62 -2.58
C ASP A 90 14.36 -13.10 -1.14
N THR A 91 15.12 -12.04 -0.83
CA THR A 91 15.14 -11.36 0.47
C THR A 91 15.35 -9.87 0.28
N VAL A 92 14.82 -9.07 1.19
CA VAL A 92 15.07 -7.64 1.27
C VAL A 92 15.50 -7.29 2.69
N ASP A 93 16.63 -6.57 2.80
CA ASP A 93 17.16 -6.16 4.09
C ASP A 93 16.13 -5.30 4.86
N GLY A 94 15.96 -5.61 6.14
CA GLY A 94 15.01 -4.93 7.02
C GLY A 94 13.63 -5.58 7.08
N PHE A 95 13.39 -6.67 6.32
CA PHE A 95 12.17 -7.46 6.41
C PHE A 95 12.46 -8.88 6.90
N SER A 96 11.59 -9.40 7.76
CA SER A 96 11.75 -10.72 8.40
C SER A 96 10.80 -11.78 7.86
N GLU A 97 9.75 -11.36 7.18
CA GLU A 97 8.72 -12.23 6.64
C GLU A 97 8.58 -12.03 5.14
N THR A 98 8.34 -13.13 4.43
CA THR A 98 8.08 -13.15 2.99
C THR A 98 6.81 -13.95 2.73
N TYR A 99 5.88 -13.36 1.98
CA TYR A 99 4.66 -14.02 1.52
C TYR A 99 4.66 -14.03 0.00
N ILE A 100 4.42 -15.20 -0.61
CA ILE A 100 4.39 -15.37 -2.06
C ILE A 100 3.04 -15.93 -2.45
N ALA A 101 2.39 -15.33 -3.44
CA ALA A 101 1.09 -15.78 -3.93
C ALA A 101 0.93 -15.52 -5.43
N ALA A 102 -0.04 -16.20 -6.05
CA ALA A 102 -0.40 -15.97 -7.43
C ALA A 102 -1.89 -16.20 -7.67
N ILE A 103 -2.41 -15.60 -8.75
CA ILE A 103 -3.69 -15.94 -9.36
C ILE A 103 -3.38 -16.68 -10.66
N GLU A 104 -4.03 -17.82 -10.86
CA GLU A 104 -3.79 -18.70 -11.99
C GLU A 104 -3.97 -17.97 -13.33
N ASN A 105 -2.92 -18.04 -14.20
CA ASN A 105 -2.86 -17.42 -15.51
C ASN A 105 -3.08 -15.90 -15.53
N GLU A 106 -2.75 -15.19 -14.43
CA GLU A 106 -3.05 -13.76 -14.31
C GLU A 106 -1.89 -12.97 -13.70
N ILE A 107 -1.56 -13.20 -12.43
CA ILE A 107 -0.64 -12.35 -11.65
C ILE A 107 0.13 -13.15 -10.62
N ALA A 108 1.40 -12.80 -10.39
CA ALA A 108 2.22 -13.27 -9.28
C ALA A 108 2.68 -12.10 -8.41
N GLU A 109 2.80 -12.35 -7.11
CA GLU A 109 3.18 -11.37 -6.11
C GLU A 109 4.13 -11.96 -5.08
N VAL A 110 5.08 -11.13 -4.63
CA VAL A 110 5.81 -11.35 -3.39
C VAL A 110 5.72 -10.12 -2.50
N ILE A 111 5.48 -10.34 -1.21
CA ILE A 111 5.35 -9.31 -0.19
C ILE A 111 6.42 -9.56 0.86
N PHE A 112 7.16 -8.52 1.22
CA PHE A 112 8.09 -8.49 2.33
C PHE A 112 7.49 -7.64 3.45
N SER A 113 7.50 -8.15 4.69
CA SER A 113 6.93 -7.48 5.86
C SER A 113 7.70 -7.80 7.14
N ASN A 114 7.38 -7.11 8.21
CA ASN A 114 7.84 -7.40 9.58
C ASN A 114 6.69 -7.86 10.48
N GLY A 115 5.66 -8.46 9.89
CA GLY A 115 4.46 -8.95 10.55
C GLY A 115 3.29 -7.97 10.49
N GLU A 116 2.14 -8.38 11.04
CA GLU A 116 0.85 -7.69 10.91
C GLU A 116 0.81 -6.28 11.50
N ALA A 117 1.74 -5.94 12.40
CA ALA A 117 1.79 -4.64 13.07
C ALA A 117 2.69 -3.62 12.35
N ASP A 118 3.37 -4.02 11.27
CA ASP A 118 4.31 -3.16 10.54
C ASP A 118 3.69 -2.66 9.24
N ASP A 119 3.50 -1.34 9.16
CA ASP A 119 2.99 -0.68 7.96
C ASP A 119 4.05 -0.54 6.85
N SER A 120 5.26 -1.10 7.01
CA SER A 120 6.39 -0.91 6.09
C SER A 120 6.48 -1.92 4.94
N ALA A 121 5.42 -2.65 4.63
CA ALA A 121 5.42 -3.69 3.61
C ALA A 121 5.88 -3.20 2.22
N LEU A 122 6.59 -4.09 1.53
CA LEU A 122 7.10 -3.91 0.17
C LEU A 122 6.57 -5.02 -0.73
N TYR A 123 5.99 -4.63 -1.86
CA TYR A 123 5.32 -5.54 -2.80
C TYR A 123 6.01 -5.53 -4.15
N PHE A 124 6.14 -6.70 -4.76
CA PHE A 124 6.55 -6.87 -6.15
C PHE A 124 5.48 -7.68 -6.87
N ARG A 125 4.98 -7.16 -7.98
CA ARG A 125 3.95 -7.81 -8.81
C ARG A 125 4.35 -7.88 -10.26
N LYS A 126 3.98 -8.98 -10.92
CA LYS A 126 4.01 -9.15 -12.37
C LYS A 126 2.69 -9.77 -12.82
N GLY A 127 2.11 -9.26 -13.89
CA GLY A 127 0.84 -9.73 -14.42
C GLY A 127 0.78 -9.74 -15.94
N MET A 128 -0.15 -10.51 -16.49
CA MET A 128 -0.37 -10.62 -17.93
C MET A 128 -1.10 -9.41 -18.52
N GLU A 129 -1.76 -8.61 -17.70
CA GLU A 129 -2.43 -7.40 -18.14
C GLU A 129 -1.41 -6.31 -18.47
N THR A 130 -1.76 -5.41 -19.38
CA THR A 130 -0.90 -4.26 -19.75
C THR A 130 -1.29 -2.98 -19.01
N GLU A 131 -2.21 -3.07 -18.07
CA GLU A 131 -2.74 -1.97 -17.26
C GLU A 131 -2.04 -1.87 -15.89
N ASP A 132 -2.57 -1.02 -15.02
CA ASP A 132 -2.09 -0.85 -13.65
C ASP A 132 -2.50 -2.05 -12.77
N ILE A 133 -1.53 -2.89 -12.46
CA ILE A 133 -1.71 -4.08 -11.60
C ILE A 133 -1.35 -3.83 -10.13
N SER A 134 -1.03 -2.59 -9.74
CA SER A 134 -0.62 -2.29 -8.37
C SER A 134 -1.74 -2.53 -7.35
N GLY A 135 -3.00 -2.36 -7.76
CA GLY A 135 -4.12 -2.34 -6.83
C GLY A 135 -4.08 -1.15 -5.87
N ASP A 136 -3.31 -0.12 -6.22
CA ASP A 136 -3.15 1.09 -5.43
C ASP A 136 -4.10 2.18 -5.92
N TYR A 137 -5.11 2.47 -5.12
CA TYR A 137 -6.15 3.47 -5.37
C TYR A 137 -5.92 4.78 -4.61
N ASN A 138 -4.74 4.97 -4.02
CA ASN A 138 -4.42 6.19 -3.30
C ASN A 138 -4.24 7.38 -4.26
N SER A 139 -4.46 8.57 -3.72
CA SER A 139 -4.16 9.82 -4.42
C SER A 139 -2.77 10.31 -4.02
N TYR A 140 -1.98 10.73 -5.01
CA TYR A 140 -0.62 11.21 -4.83
C TYR A 140 -0.46 12.64 -5.33
N GLU A 141 0.40 13.42 -4.68
CA GLU A 141 0.73 14.79 -5.11
C GLU A 141 1.52 14.78 -6.43
N THR A 142 2.35 13.74 -6.61
CA THR A 142 3.20 13.59 -7.78
C THR A 142 2.87 12.30 -8.50
N VAL A 143 2.61 12.40 -9.81
CA VAL A 143 2.51 11.27 -10.72
C VAL A 143 3.34 11.62 -11.95
N GLU A 144 4.48 10.99 -12.11
CA GLU A 144 5.42 11.30 -13.19
C GLU A 144 6.00 10.06 -13.84
N LYS A 145 6.53 10.21 -15.06
CA LYS A 145 7.25 9.15 -15.76
C LYS A 145 8.75 9.36 -15.65
N GLN A 146 9.46 8.34 -15.20
CA GLN A 146 10.92 8.31 -15.12
C GLN A 146 11.47 7.20 -15.99
N THR A 147 12.69 7.40 -16.53
CA THR A 147 13.42 6.35 -17.22
C THR A 147 14.38 5.69 -16.22
N ILE A 148 14.20 4.38 -15.98
CA ILE A 148 15.04 3.59 -15.10
C ILE A 148 15.61 2.42 -15.91
N GLY A 149 16.89 2.49 -16.24
CA GLY A 149 17.48 1.59 -17.24
C GLY A 149 16.86 1.80 -18.62
N ASP A 150 16.28 0.75 -19.17
CA ASP A 150 15.55 0.76 -20.44
C ASP A 150 14.02 0.87 -20.28
N ARG A 151 13.54 1.02 -19.03
CA ARG A 151 12.11 1.01 -18.68
C ARG A 151 11.58 2.43 -18.51
N THR A 152 10.38 2.68 -19.02
CA THR A 152 9.61 3.89 -18.71
C THR A 152 8.66 3.56 -17.55
N VAL A 153 8.96 4.07 -16.37
CA VAL A 153 8.26 3.78 -15.11
C VAL A 153 7.35 4.95 -14.75
N THR A 154 6.09 4.70 -14.50
CA THR A 154 5.16 5.67 -13.87
C THR A 154 5.36 5.59 -12.37
N CYS A 155 5.82 6.69 -11.77
CA CYS A 155 6.07 6.83 -10.35
C CYS A 155 4.98 7.69 -9.72
N LYS A 156 4.36 7.19 -8.65
CA LYS A 156 3.35 7.90 -7.86
C LYS A 156 3.91 8.12 -6.45
N GLY A 157 3.85 9.34 -5.93
CA GLY A 157 4.49 9.64 -4.65
C GLY A 157 4.12 10.98 -4.01
N ASN A 158 4.65 11.18 -2.80
CA ASN A 158 4.50 12.38 -1.98
C ASN A 158 5.84 12.70 -1.32
N ASP A 159 6.09 13.96 -0.98
CA ASP A 159 7.25 14.41 -0.19
C ASP A 159 8.61 13.92 -0.71
N GLY A 160 8.73 13.73 -2.03
CA GLY A 160 9.97 13.26 -2.66
C GLY A 160 10.24 11.75 -2.55
N LEU A 161 9.29 10.97 -2.03
CA LEU A 161 9.32 9.51 -2.00
C LEU A 161 8.33 8.95 -3.02
N VAL A 162 8.68 7.82 -3.64
CA VAL A 162 7.80 7.06 -4.52
C VAL A 162 7.18 5.91 -3.74
N TYR A 163 5.86 5.84 -3.72
CA TYR A 163 5.12 4.77 -3.03
C TYR A 163 4.71 3.66 -4.00
N THR A 164 4.48 4.02 -5.27
CA THR A 164 4.06 3.07 -6.31
C THR A 164 4.81 3.36 -7.59
N ALA A 165 5.44 2.34 -8.15
CA ALA A 165 6.14 2.36 -9.43
C ALA A 165 5.56 1.29 -10.36
N ILE A 166 5.12 1.68 -11.57
CA ILE A 166 4.42 0.81 -12.51
C ILE A 166 5.04 0.96 -13.89
N TRP A 167 5.24 -0.16 -14.57
CA TRP A 167 5.66 -0.18 -15.98
C TRP A 167 5.16 -1.41 -16.70
N ASN A 168 5.26 -1.42 -18.02
CA ASN A 168 5.06 -2.62 -18.83
C ASN A 168 6.14 -2.75 -19.90
N ASP A 169 6.36 -3.96 -20.40
CA ASP A 169 7.29 -4.28 -21.47
C ASP A 169 6.60 -4.59 -22.81
N GLY A 170 5.27 -4.39 -22.86
CA GLY A 170 4.43 -4.71 -24.02
C GLY A 170 3.80 -6.10 -23.95
N THR A 171 4.24 -6.95 -23.01
CA THR A 171 3.69 -8.30 -22.78
C THR A 171 3.14 -8.42 -21.36
N TYR A 172 3.90 -7.91 -20.39
CA TYR A 172 3.57 -7.97 -18.96
C TYR A 172 3.59 -6.58 -18.35
N SER A 173 2.77 -6.40 -17.32
CA SER A 173 2.86 -5.27 -16.42
C SER A 173 3.57 -5.66 -15.13
N TYR A 174 4.19 -4.67 -14.54
CA TYR A 174 4.98 -4.79 -13.32
C TYR A 174 4.60 -3.68 -12.35
N ALA A 175 4.63 -3.98 -11.07
CA ALA A 175 4.46 -2.98 -10.02
C ALA A 175 5.39 -3.27 -8.84
N VAL A 176 5.99 -2.21 -8.31
CA VAL A 176 6.68 -2.18 -7.02
C VAL A 176 6.01 -1.15 -6.15
N MET A 177 5.58 -1.54 -4.95
CA MET A 177 4.90 -0.66 -4.00
C MET A 177 5.56 -0.77 -2.63
N SER A 178 5.71 0.36 -1.96
CA SER A 178 6.25 0.44 -0.60
C SER A 178 5.39 1.32 0.27
N ASN A 179 4.90 0.80 1.37
CA ASN A 179 4.11 1.57 2.34
C ASN A 179 4.96 2.65 3.04
N ALA A 180 6.27 2.44 3.15
CA ALA A 180 7.20 3.42 3.71
C ALA A 180 7.71 4.45 2.69
N GLY A 181 7.42 4.24 1.39
CA GLY A 181 7.98 5.00 0.29
C GLY A 181 9.41 4.57 -0.08
N MET A 182 9.81 4.86 -1.29
CA MET A 182 11.09 4.52 -1.91
C MET A 182 11.87 5.79 -2.22
N ASN A 183 13.12 5.88 -1.81
CA ASN A 183 14.04 6.89 -2.34
C ASN A 183 14.52 6.49 -3.74
N ALA A 184 15.23 7.38 -4.44
CA ALA A 184 15.66 7.17 -5.82
C ALA A 184 16.58 5.94 -6.02
N GLU A 185 17.42 5.61 -5.03
CA GLU A 185 18.31 4.44 -5.07
C GLU A 185 17.50 3.14 -4.90
N GLN A 186 16.64 3.08 -3.91
CA GLN A 186 15.74 1.96 -3.67
C GLN A 186 14.83 1.70 -4.87
N LEU A 187 14.20 2.76 -5.41
CA LEU A 187 13.38 2.68 -6.60
C LEU A 187 14.13 2.05 -7.77
N THR A 188 15.35 2.53 -8.05
CA THR A 188 16.19 2.02 -9.14
C THR A 188 16.50 0.54 -8.95
N ASN A 189 16.96 0.15 -7.76
CA ASN A 189 17.35 -1.22 -7.44
C ASN A 189 16.15 -2.18 -7.56
N TRP A 190 15.00 -1.79 -7.01
CA TRP A 190 13.82 -2.65 -6.99
C TRP A 190 13.14 -2.76 -8.36
N VAL A 191 13.08 -1.67 -9.13
CA VAL A 191 12.59 -1.74 -10.52
C VAL A 191 13.48 -2.67 -11.36
N GLN A 192 14.79 -2.65 -11.18
CA GLN A 192 15.71 -3.51 -11.94
C GLN A 192 15.69 -4.98 -11.49
N SER A 193 15.33 -5.26 -10.25
CA SER A 193 15.28 -6.63 -9.71
C SER A 193 14.04 -7.43 -10.13
N LEU A 194 12.99 -6.77 -10.62
CA LEU A 194 11.73 -7.40 -11.01
C LEU A 194 11.70 -7.70 -12.51
N SER A 195 11.37 -8.98 -12.89
CA SER A 195 11.23 -9.39 -14.30
C SER A 195 10.33 -10.61 -14.49
#